data_53a2e404504917ef33a993005797fb6b
#
_entry.id   53a2e404504917ef33a993005797fb6b
#
_cell.length_a   1.000
_cell.length_b   1.000
_cell.length_c   1.000
_cell.angle_alpha   90.00
_cell.angle_beta   90.00
_cell.angle_gamma   90.00
#
_symmetry.space_group_name_H-M   'P 1'
#
loop_
_entity.id
_entity.type
_entity.pdbx_description
1 polymer ?
#
loop_
_entity_poly.entity_id
_entity_poly.type
_entity_poly.pdbx_seq_one_letter_code
_entity_poly.pdbx_strand_id
1 'polypeptide(L)'
;LGDSLLFNAIEKGRKTSVFGEEEKQLLRKTIRLLPAVQFAGADGMDFSYCYPQAEFNSRSILWDLNYFKYCFLKATGMDFQEDRLEDDFQKMADVLLRSSSATFMYRDFQSRNVMIKDNEPWLIDFQGGRKGPVYYDVASFLWQAKANYPDSLRQELLKEYIDALRKYQPVDEAYFYAQLRHFVLFRTMQVLGAYGFRGYFEKKPHFIQSVPFAIENLRQLLQEPYPEYPYLCRILRELTELKQFTDDLQKRRLVVKVTSFAYKKGIPEDSTGNGGGFVFDCRAVNNPGKYERYKPFTGLDEPVIRFLEDDGE
;
A
#
# COMPACT_ATOMS: atom_id res chain seq x y z
N LEU A 1 -7.19 25.57 -4.25
CA LEU A 1 -6.66 24.62 -3.27
C LEU A 1 -5.33 23.98 -3.67
N GLY A 2 -4.82 24.18 -4.88
CA GLY A 2 -3.57 23.60 -5.38
C GLY A 2 -3.76 22.89 -6.71
N ASP A 3 -2.63 22.62 -7.40
CA ASP A 3 -2.64 22.16 -8.78
C ASP A 3 -2.40 20.65 -8.89
N SER A 4 -1.82 20.03 -7.87
CA SER A 4 -1.49 18.61 -7.86
C SER A 4 -1.54 18.02 -6.45
N LEU A 5 -1.87 16.74 -6.36
CA LEU A 5 -1.72 15.97 -5.13
C LEU A 5 -0.23 15.65 -4.90
N LEU A 6 0.21 15.69 -3.64
CA LEU A 6 1.56 15.23 -3.26
C LEU A 6 1.84 13.83 -3.81
N PHE A 7 0.83 12.94 -3.77
CA PHE A 7 0.92 11.59 -4.33
C PHE A 7 1.36 11.57 -5.80
N ASN A 8 0.90 12.52 -6.61
CA ASN A 8 1.29 12.65 -8.02
C ASN A 8 2.64 13.37 -8.17
N ALA A 9 2.88 14.39 -7.34
CA ALA A 9 4.14 15.14 -7.36
C ALA A 9 5.37 14.27 -7.06
N ILE A 10 5.20 13.16 -6.31
CA ILE A 10 6.26 12.19 -5.99
C ILE A 10 6.13 10.88 -6.80
N GLU A 11 5.53 10.93 -7.98
CA GLU A 11 5.24 9.73 -8.78
C GLU A 11 6.50 8.97 -9.19
N LYS A 12 7.56 9.67 -9.58
CA LYS A 12 8.83 9.08 -10.02
C LYS A 12 9.46 8.25 -8.88
N GLY A 13 9.58 8.85 -7.71
CA GLY A 13 10.12 8.17 -6.52
C GLY A 13 9.29 6.94 -6.14
N ARG A 14 7.95 7.06 -6.15
CA ARG A 14 7.06 5.93 -5.83
C ARG A 14 7.20 4.75 -6.81
N LYS A 15 7.44 5.01 -8.10
CA LYS A 15 7.59 3.98 -9.12
C LYS A 15 8.96 3.29 -9.07
N THR A 16 10.00 4.02 -8.70
CA THR A 16 11.39 3.54 -8.74
C THR A 16 11.98 3.21 -7.39
N SER A 17 11.32 3.57 -6.28
CA SER A 17 11.85 3.59 -4.91
C SER A 17 13.08 4.49 -4.73
N VAL A 18 13.34 5.40 -5.70
CA VAL A 18 14.43 6.37 -5.66
C VAL A 18 13.85 7.77 -5.77
N PHE A 19 13.84 8.50 -4.66
CA PHE A 19 13.25 9.83 -4.58
C PHE A 19 14.28 10.92 -4.88
N GLY A 20 13.94 11.82 -5.80
CA GLY A 20 14.73 13.01 -6.09
C GLY A 20 14.67 14.05 -4.97
N GLU A 21 15.59 15.04 -4.98
CA GLU A 21 15.65 16.03 -3.91
C GLU A 21 14.39 16.91 -3.84
N GLU A 22 13.79 17.25 -4.97
CA GLU A 22 12.52 17.99 -5.03
C GLU A 22 11.38 17.22 -4.36
N GLU A 23 11.26 15.93 -4.66
CA GLU A 23 10.26 15.04 -4.04
C GLU A 23 10.48 14.94 -2.52
N LYS A 24 11.75 14.78 -2.09
CA LYS A 24 12.11 14.74 -0.68
C LYS A 24 11.78 16.05 0.04
N GLN A 25 12.03 17.19 -0.59
CA GLN A 25 11.69 18.50 -0.01
C GLN A 25 10.19 18.65 0.23
N LEU A 26 9.35 18.23 -0.71
CA LEU A 26 7.89 18.22 -0.50
C LEU A 26 7.49 17.31 0.66
N LEU A 27 8.09 16.12 0.75
CA LEU A 27 7.83 15.18 1.84
C LEU A 27 8.28 15.72 3.19
N ARG A 28 9.48 16.33 3.28
CA ARG A 28 9.99 16.99 4.50
C ARG A 28 9.08 18.13 4.94
N LYS A 29 8.69 19.03 4.01
CA LYS A 29 7.74 20.11 4.31
C LYS A 29 6.43 19.55 4.87
N THR A 30 5.89 18.51 4.25
CA THR A 30 4.62 17.91 4.65
C THR A 30 4.71 17.32 6.06
N ILE A 31 5.72 16.50 6.34
CA ILE A 31 5.81 15.82 7.64
C ILE A 31 6.12 16.80 8.79
N ARG A 32 6.85 17.89 8.52
CA ARG A 32 7.14 18.95 9.50
C ARG A 32 5.90 19.75 9.89
N LEU A 33 4.86 19.80 9.06
CA LEU A 33 3.59 20.45 9.39
C LEU A 33 2.76 19.64 10.39
N LEU A 34 2.95 18.33 10.44
CA LEU A 34 2.08 17.46 11.21
C LEU A 34 2.02 17.80 12.70
N PRO A 35 3.13 18.06 13.42
CA PRO A 35 3.04 18.48 14.83
C PRO A 35 2.22 19.76 15.05
N ALA A 36 2.34 20.74 14.15
CA ALA A 36 1.51 21.95 14.25
C ALA A 36 0.01 21.63 14.12
N VAL A 37 -0.35 20.77 13.16
CA VAL A 37 -1.73 20.30 12.99
C VAL A 37 -2.22 19.56 14.22
N GLN A 38 -1.38 18.70 14.81
CA GLN A 38 -1.74 17.89 15.97
C GLN A 38 -1.96 18.73 17.23
N PHE A 39 -1.11 19.73 17.48
CA PHE A 39 -1.15 20.54 18.70
C PHE A 39 -2.01 21.79 18.53
N ALA A 40 -1.73 22.62 17.53
CA ALA A 40 -2.52 23.82 17.30
C ALA A 40 -3.95 23.49 16.81
N GLY A 41 -4.12 22.41 16.05
CA GLY A 41 -5.44 21.93 15.65
C GLY A 41 -6.29 21.39 16.80
N ALA A 42 -5.68 21.03 17.94
CA ALA A 42 -6.40 20.59 19.13
C ALA A 42 -6.78 21.77 20.04
N ASP A 43 -6.10 22.91 19.91
CA ASP A 43 -6.30 24.06 20.77
C ASP A 43 -7.69 24.68 20.56
N GLY A 44 -8.48 24.74 21.63
CA GLY A 44 -9.85 25.24 21.59
C GLY A 44 -10.86 24.38 20.79
N MET A 45 -10.45 23.21 20.29
CA MET A 45 -11.35 22.35 19.51
C MET A 45 -12.31 21.57 20.42
N ASP A 46 -13.61 21.64 20.14
CA ASP A 46 -14.63 20.78 20.75
C ASP A 46 -14.72 19.44 19.98
N PHE A 47 -14.06 18.43 20.52
CA PHE A 47 -14.04 17.09 19.92
C PHE A 47 -15.38 16.36 19.97
N SER A 48 -16.39 16.85 20.70
CA SER A 48 -17.72 16.25 20.72
C SER A 48 -18.41 16.27 19.36
N TYR A 49 -18.02 17.18 18.47
CA TYR A 49 -18.49 17.25 17.08
C TYR A 49 -17.80 16.26 16.14
N CYS A 50 -16.76 15.55 16.58
CA CYS A 50 -16.10 14.58 15.71
C CYS A 50 -16.95 13.32 15.50
N TYR A 51 -17.07 12.90 14.26
CA TYR A 51 -17.88 11.73 13.87
C TYR A 51 -17.00 10.64 13.27
N PRO A 52 -17.29 9.35 13.49
CA PRO A 52 -18.34 8.74 14.35
C PRO A 52 -17.93 8.67 15.84
N GLN A 53 -16.74 9.06 16.21
CA GLN A 53 -16.19 9.00 17.55
C GLN A 53 -15.42 10.29 17.87
N ALA A 54 -15.55 10.78 19.08
CA ALA A 54 -14.84 11.97 19.55
C ALA A 54 -13.33 11.75 19.71
N GLU A 55 -12.93 10.52 20.02
CA GLU A 55 -11.55 10.20 20.35
C GLU A 55 -11.12 8.80 19.91
N PHE A 56 -9.81 8.59 19.87
CA PHE A 56 -9.19 7.30 19.68
C PHE A 56 -9.24 6.51 21.00
N ASN A 57 -10.10 5.51 21.05
CA ASN A 57 -10.39 4.72 22.24
C ASN A 57 -10.45 3.23 21.92
N SER A 58 -10.63 2.37 22.96
CA SER A 58 -10.68 0.91 22.79
C SER A 58 -11.75 0.48 21.77
N ARG A 59 -12.93 1.13 21.78
CA ARG A 59 -14.00 0.80 20.82
C ARG A 59 -13.56 1.04 19.37
N SER A 60 -12.90 2.17 19.09
CA SER A 60 -12.44 2.48 17.72
C SER A 60 -11.32 1.54 17.27
N ILE A 61 -10.40 1.19 18.20
CA ILE A 61 -9.31 0.26 17.92
C ILE A 61 -9.84 -1.13 17.61
N LEU A 62 -10.68 -1.68 18.49
CA LEU A 62 -11.25 -3.00 18.31
C LEU A 62 -12.16 -3.08 17.09
N TRP A 63 -12.84 -1.98 16.73
CA TRP A 63 -13.62 -1.91 15.50
C TRP A 63 -12.72 -2.05 14.26
N ASP A 64 -11.62 -1.32 14.19
CA ASP A 64 -10.67 -1.38 13.07
C ASP A 64 -9.98 -2.78 12.99
N LEU A 65 -9.63 -3.39 14.13
CA LEU A 65 -9.06 -4.74 14.19
C LEU A 65 -10.06 -5.82 13.75
N ASN A 66 -11.32 -5.71 14.18
CA ASN A 66 -12.39 -6.60 13.73
C ASN A 66 -12.72 -6.38 12.24
N TYR A 67 -12.64 -5.15 11.75
CA TYR A 67 -12.78 -4.86 10.32
C TYR A 67 -11.68 -5.57 9.51
N PHE A 68 -10.43 -5.56 9.98
CA PHE A 68 -9.35 -6.37 9.40
C PHE A 68 -9.68 -7.87 9.45
N LYS A 69 -10.09 -8.39 10.62
CA LYS A 69 -10.41 -9.82 10.82
C LYS A 69 -11.48 -10.29 9.82
N TYR A 70 -12.59 -9.58 9.71
CA TYR A 70 -13.73 -10.02 8.91
C TYR A 70 -13.61 -9.68 7.42
N CYS A 71 -13.09 -8.50 7.08
CA CYS A 71 -13.05 -8.06 5.68
C CYS A 71 -11.79 -8.50 4.93
N PHE A 72 -10.71 -8.86 5.65
CA PHE A 72 -9.47 -9.29 5.02
C PHE A 72 -9.04 -10.69 5.45
N LEU A 73 -8.76 -10.91 6.73
CA LEU A 73 -8.17 -12.16 7.20
C LEU A 73 -9.08 -13.35 6.89
N LYS A 74 -10.37 -13.33 7.25
CA LYS A 74 -11.33 -14.39 6.91
C LYS A 74 -11.53 -14.55 5.40
N ALA A 75 -11.45 -13.47 4.64
CA ALA A 75 -11.59 -13.53 3.19
C ALA A 75 -10.41 -14.25 2.49
N THR A 76 -9.26 -14.42 3.17
CA THR A 76 -8.13 -15.20 2.64
C THR A 76 -8.32 -16.71 2.75
N GLY A 77 -9.32 -17.18 3.51
CA GLY A 77 -9.57 -18.59 3.78
C GLY A 77 -8.66 -19.21 4.85
N MET A 78 -7.90 -18.39 5.60
CA MET A 78 -7.08 -18.89 6.71
C MET A 78 -7.94 -19.32 7.89
N ASP A 79 -7.55 -20.45 8.51
CA ASP A 79 -8.09 -20.91 9.78
C ASP A 79 -7.34 -20.30 10.96
N PHE A 80 -8.07 -19.82 11.96
CA PHE A 80 -7.51 -19.30 13.20
C PHE A 80 -8.52 -19.40 14.36
N GLN A 81 -8.00 -19.36 15.58
CA GLN A 81 -8.81 -19.35 16.80
C GLN A 81 -9.19 -17.90 17.13
N GLU A 82 -10.49 -17.59 17.02
CA GLU A 82 -10.98 -16.21 17.17
C GLU A 82 -10.77 -15.67 18.59
N ASP A 83 -11.01 -16.49 19.61
CA ASP A 83 -10.82 -16.13 21.01
C ASP A 83 -9.39 -15.67 21.30
N ARG A 84 -8.40 -16.44 20.85
CA ARG A 84 -6.99 -16.09 21.02
C ARG A 84 -6.59 -14.85 20.23
N LEU A 85 -7.17 -14.64 19.07
CA LEU A 85 -6.93 -13.45 18.26
C LEU A 85 -7.52 -12.21 18.94
N GLU A 86 -8.71 -12.33 19.51
CA GLU A 86 -9.37 -11.24 20.25
C GLU A 86 -8.64 -10.89 21.54
N ASP A 87 -8.08 -11.88 22.25
CA ASP A 87 -7.19 -11.62 23.40
C ASP A 87 -6.00 -10.75 23.02
N ASP A 88 -5.34 -11.03 21.88
CA ASP A 88 -4.23 -10.24 21.41
C ASP A 88 -4.69 -8.87 20.85
N PHE A 89 -5.89 -8.77 20.28
CA PHE A 89 -6.49 -7.49 19.90
C PHE A 89 -6.75 -6.60 21.10
N GLN A 90 -7.23 -7.17 22.21
CA GLN A 90 -7.42 -6.41 23.45
C GLN A 90 -6.07 -5.91 24.00
N LYS A 91 -5.04 -6.76 24.03
CA LYS A 91 -3.69 -6.35 24.44
C LYS A 91 -3.13 -5.24 23.55
N MET A 92 -3.37 -5.32 22.24
CA MET A 92 -2.97 -4.25 21.31
C MET A 92 -3.68 -2.93 21.64
N ALA A 93 -4.99 -2.97 21.91
CA ALA A 93 -5.73 -1.80 22.32
C ALA A 93 -5.15 -1.19 23.60
N ASP A 94 -4.81 -2.02 24.58
CA ASP A 94 -4.21 -1.57 25.86
C ASP A 94 -2.82 -0.93 25.62
N VAL A 95 -2.00 -1.49 24.73
CA VAL A 95 -0.68 -0.92 24.38
C VAL A 95 -0.83 0.43 23.69
N LEU A 96 -1.71 0.53 22.70
CA LEU A 96 -1.92 1.76 21.94
C LEU A 96 -2.48 2.89 22.82
N LEU A 97 -3.31 2.57 23.81
CA LEU A 97 -3.91 3.54 24.73
C LEU A 97 -2.98 4.00 25.86
N ARG A 98 -1.78 3.41 26.00
CA ARG A 98 -0.74 3.96 26.92
C ARG A 98 -0.22 5.32 26.46
N SER A 99 -0.39 5.64 25.18
CA SER A 99 0.03 6.91 24.60
C SER A 99 -0.99 8.01 24.88
N SER A 100 -0.52 9.24 25.14
CA SER A 100 -1.40 10.39 25.31
C SER A 100 -2.28 10.61 24.06
N SER A 101 -3.56 10.90 24.29
CA SER A 101 -4.54 11.25 23.24
C SER A 101 -4.96 12.72 23.34
N ALA A 102 -4.04 13.62 23.71
CA ALA A 102 -4.35 15.03 23.93
C ALA A 102 -4.28 15.89 22.66
N THR A 103 -3.96 15.29 21.50
CA THR A 103 -3.75 16.02 20.23
C THR A 103 -4.87 15.75 19.23
N PHE A 104 -4.92 16.57 18.17
CA PHE A 104 -5.77 16.30 17.03
C PHE A 104 -5.12 15.22 16.16
N MET A 105 -5.79 14.08 16.01
CA MET A 105 -5.42 13.01 15.10
C MET A 105 -6.18 13.21 13.78
N TYR A 106 -5.43 13.47 12.71
CA TYR A 106 -5.99 13.74 11.38
C TYR A 106 -6.68 12.49 10.79
N ARG A 107 -6.17 11.29 11.11
CA ARG A 107 -6.59 9.96 10.73
C ARG A 107 -6.23 9.56 9.31
N ASP A 108 -6.52 10.38 8.34
CA ASP A 108 -6.22 10.11 6.93
C ASP A 108 -5.08 11.00 6.39
N PHE A 109 -4.06 11.24 7.23
CA PHE A 109 -2.86 11.97 6.86
C PHE A 109 -1.99 11.12 5.91
N GLN A 110 -2.18 11.32 4.63
CA GLN A 110 -1.51 10.58 3.56
C GLN A 110 -1.32 11.46 2.32
N SER A 111 -0.38 11.09 1.44
CA SER A 111 -0.01 11.90 0.28
C SER A 111 -1.16 12.20 -0.71
N ARG A 112 -2.24 11.43 -0.67
CA ARG A 112 -3.46 11.66 -1.46
C ARG A 112 -4.35 12.76 -0.89
N ASN A 113 -4.13 13.12 0.39
CA ASN A 113 -4.88 14.15 1.10
C ASN A 113 -4.02 15.39 1.35
N VAL A 114 -2.95 15.56 0.56
CA VAL A 114 -2.09 16.73 0.55
C VAL A 114 -2.04 17.30 -0.86
N MET A 115 -2.49 18.54 -1.01
CA MET A 115 -2.37 19.32 -2.25
C MET A 115 -1.08 20.12 -2.22
N ILE A 116 -0.45 20.27 -3.38
CA ILE A 116 0.72 21.15 -3.54
C ILE A 116 0.30 22.40 -4.28
N LYS A 117 0.61 23.55 -3.69
CA LYS A 117 0.41 24.87 -4.30
C LYS A 117 1.62 25.74 -4.00
N ASP A 118 2.21 26.34 -5.00
CA ASP A 118 3.40 27.19 -4.86
C ASP A 118 4.56 26.49 -4.13
N ASN A 119 4.73 25.19 -4.39
CA ASN A 119 5.69 24.30 -3.73
C ASN A 119 5.50 24.16 -2.20
N GLU A 120 4.28 24.43 -1.70
CA GLU A 120 3.88 24.28 -0.29
C GLU A 120 2.75 23.26 -0.16
N PRO A 121 2.75 22.41 0.90
CA PRO A 121 1.70 21.43 1.16
C PRO A 121 0.46 22.06 1.80
N TRP A 122 -0.71 21.71 1.30
CA TRP A 122 -2.03 22.09 1.80
C TRP A 122 -2.83 20.84 2.11
N LEU A 123 -3.39 20.77 3.31
CA LEU A 123 -4.10 19.60 3.78
C LEU A 123 -5.58 19.64 3.40
N ILE A 124 -6.14 18.50 2.97
CA ILE A 124 -7.55 18.31 2.61
C ILE A 124 -8.05 16.99 3.21
N ASP A 125 -9.38 16.85 3.32
CA ASP A 125 -10.02 15.58 3.75
C ASP A 125 -9.81 15.27 5.25
N PHE A 126 -9.96 16.28 6.11
CA PHE A 126 -9.71 16.18 7.57
C PHE A 126 -10.96 15.83 8.40
N GLN A 127 -12.12 15.64 7.78
CA GLN A 127 -13.40 15.39 8.47
C GLN A 127 -13.44 14.08 9.28
N GLY A 128 -12.51 13.16 9.04
CA GLY A 128 -12.33 11.96 9.87
C GLY A 128 -11.54 12.21 11.16
N GLY A 129 -11.05 13.43 11.34
CA GLY A 129 -10.20 13.81 12.47
C GLY A 129 -10.93 13.75 13.81
N ARG A 130 -10.17 13.50 14.86
CA ARG A 130 -10.66 13.36 16.24
C ARG A 130 -9.52 13.54 17.23
N LYS A 131 -9.84 13.52 18.51
CA LYS A 131 -8.82 13.48 19.56
C LYS A 131 -8.06 12.15 19.50
N GLY A 132 -6.72 12.20 19.50
CA GLY A 132 -5.92 10.97 19.43
C GLY A 132 -4.42 11.21 19.60
N PRO A 133 -3.63 10.12 19.59
CA PRO A 133 -2.19 10.17 19.82
C PRO A 133 -1.42 10.61 18.57
N VAL A 134 -0.25 11.20 18.79
CA VAL A 134 0.64 11.70 17.71
C VAL A 134 1.14 10.63 16.75
N TYR A 135 1.18 9.37 17.15
CA TYR A 135 1.79 8.26 16.42
C TYR A 135 1.00 7.82 15.19
N TYR A 136 -0.35 7.90 15.26
CA TYR A 136 -1.23 7.35 14.24
C TYR A 136 -1.00 7.96 12.85
N ASP A 137 -0.93 9.30 12.81
CA ASP A 137 -0.76 10.03 11.54
C ASP A 137 0.65 9.86 10.96
N VAL A 138 1.67 9.74 11.82
CA VAL A 138 3.04 9.40 11.42
C VAL A 138 3.07 8.02 10.76
N ALA A 139 2.45 7.02 11.39
CA ALA A 139 2.31 5.69 10.82
C ALA A 139 1.54 5.71 9.50
N SER A 140 0.43 6.48 9.45
CA SER A 140 -0.39 6.62 8.24
C SER A 140 0.38 7.23 7.07
N PHE A 141 1.24 8.22 7.31
CA PHE A 141 2.01 8.90 6.27
C PHE A 141 3.23 8.11 5.82
N LEU A 142 4.01 7.57 6.75
CA LEU A 142 5.29 6.94 6.42
C LEU A 142 5.16 5.50 5.91
N TRP A 143 4.07 4.79 6.25
CA TRP A 143 3.83 3.40 5.82
C TRP A 143 2.67 3.26 4.83
N GLN A 144 2.38 4.31 4.05
CA GLN A 144 1.43 4.22 2.94
C GLN A 144 1.88 3.13 1.96
N ALA A 145 1.03 2.12 1.71
CA ALA A 145 1.38 0.98 0.87
C ALA A 145 1.90 1.39 -0.52
N LYS A 146 1.15 2.24 -1.25
CA LYS A 146 1.54 2.70 -2.60
C LYS A 146 2.53 3.87 -2.64
N ALA A 147 2.92 4.42 -1.50
CA ALA A 147 3.96 5.45 -1.48
C ALA A 147 5.36 4.87 -1.69
N ASN A 148 5.53 3.58 -1.34
CA ASN A 148 6.75 2.82 -1.60
C ASN A 148 8.02 3.51 -1.10
N TYR A 149 7.93 4.13 0.08
CA TYR A 149 9.08 4.80 0.70
C TYR A 149 10.11 3.76 1.14
N PRO A 150 11.38 3.85 0.70
CA PRO A 150 12.45 3.01 1.23
C PRO A 150 12.70 3.35 2.71
N ASP A 151 13.23 2.40 3.45
CA ASP A 151 13.45 2.56 4.89
C ASP A 151 14.33 3.78 5.21
N SER A 152 15.40 4.00 4.45
CA SER A 152 16.27 5.18 4.59
C SER A 152 15.50 6.51 4.52
N LEU A 153 14.51 6.62 3.62
CA LEU A 153 13.67 7.80 3.52
C LEU A 153 12.69 7.90 4.70
N ARG A 154 12.12 6.77 5.14
CA ARG A 154 11.26 6.75 6.34
C ARG A 154 12.00 7.25 7.56
N GLN A 155 13.24 6.80 7.79
CA GLN A 155 14.08 7.24 8.90
C GLN A 155 14.43 8.72 8.81
N GLU A 156 14.76 9.22 7.61
CA GLU A 156 14.99 10.64 7.37
C GLU A 156 13.75 11.48 7.73
N LEU A 157 12.59 11.12 7.19
CA LEU A 157 11.33 11.84 7.44
C LEU A 157 10.87 11.73 8.90
N LEU A 158 11.15 10.61 9.55
CA LEU A 158 10.82 10.43 10.96
C LEU A 158 11.66 11.33 11.85
N LYS A 159 12.94 11.51 11.54
CA LYS A 159 13.80 12.48 12.22
C LYS A 159 13.27 13.91 12.03
N GLU A 160 12.86 14.28 10.82
CA GLU A 160 12.25 15.58 10.55
C GLU A 160 10.97 15.83 11.36
N TYR A 161 10.15 14.78 11.52
CA TYR A 161 8.97 14.82 12.37
C TYR A 161 9.33 15.02 13.84
N ILE A 162 10.27 14.25 14.38
CA ILE A 162 10.71 14.31 15.77
C ILE A 162 11.30 15.70 16.09
N ASP A 163 12.12 16.24 15.21
CA ASP A 163 12.71 17.58 15.37
C ASP A 163 11.62 18.68 15.38
N ALA A 164 10.58 18.52 14.55
CA ALA A 164 9.44 19.43 14.57
C ALA A 164 8.57 19.24 15.83
N LEU A 165 8.38 18.00 16.30
CA LEU A 165 7.59 17.67 17.49
C LEU A 165 8.21 18.24 18.78
N ARG A 166 9.53 18.33 18.87
CA ARG A 166 10.25 18.90 20.01
C ARG A 166 9.90 20.35 20.30
N LYS A 167 9.31 21.07 19.34
CA LYS A 167 8.82 22.44 19.54
C LYS A 167 7.54 22.47 20.40
N TYR A 168 6.84 21.35 20.51
CA TYR A 168 5.56 21.24 21.20
C TYR A 168 5.65 20.44 22.50
N GLN A 169 6.53 19.42 22.54
CA GLN A 169 6.73 18.59 23.73
C GLN A 169 8.14 17.97 23.76
N PRO A 170 8.66 17.62 24.96
CA PRO A 170 9.85 16.78 25.08
C PRO A 170 9.63 15.43 24.39
N VAL A 171 10.66 14.90 23.74
CA VAL A 171 10.59 13.60 23.04
C VAL A 171 11.71 12.71 23.52
N ASP A 172 11.34 11.59 24.15
CA ASP A 172 12.21 10.43 24.33
C ASP A 172 12.14 9.59 23.05
N GLU A 173 13.20 9.63 22.26
CA GLU A 173 13.22 8.95 20.96
C GLU A 173 13.08 7.44 21.09
N ALA A 174 13.72 6.82 22.08
CA ALA A 174 13.64 5.36 22.26
C ALA A 174 12.20 4.92 22.55
N TYR A 175 11.52 5.64 23.45
CA TYR A 175 10.11 5.42 23.72
C TYR A 175 9.23 5.72 22.50
N PHE A 176 9.52 6.80 21.77
CA PHE A 176 8.78 7.18 20.58
C PHE A 176 8.84 6.07 19.52
N TYR A 177 10.02 5.56 19.18
CA TYR A 177 10.18 4.48 18.22
C TYR A 177 9.50 3.19 18.69
N ALA A 178 9.64 2.85 19.98
CA ALA A 178 8.99 1.67 20.56
C ALA A 178 7.45 1.75 20.43
N GLN A 179 6.86 2.90 20.71
CA GLN A 179 5.40 3.09 20.56
C GLN A 179 4.98 3.13 19.09
N LEU A 180 5.70 3.86 18.24
CA LEU A 180 5.36 4.02 16.83
C LEU A 180 5.21 2.68 16.10
N ARG A 181 6.07 1.69 16.39
CA ARG A 181 5.98 0.39 15.70
C ARG A 181 4.66 -0.34 16.00
N HIS A 182 4.04 -0.17 17.17
CA HIS A 182 2.71 -0.72 17.48
C HIS A 182 1.63 -0.03 16.63
N PHE A 183 1.71 1.30 16.48
CA PHE A 183 0.80 2.05 15.62
C PHE A 183 0.98 1.71 14.14
N VAL A 184 2.19 1.45 13.69
CA VAL A 184 2.47 1.01 12.31
C VAL A 184 1.85 -0.36 12.04
N LEU A 185 2.00 -1.32 12.97
CA LEU A 185 1.36 -2.63 12.85
C LEU A 185 -0.16 -2.52 12.83
N PHE A 186 -0.74 -1.77 13.78
CA PHE A 186 -2.17 -1.51 13.84
C PHE A 186 -2.68 -0.87 12.54
N ARG A 187 -2.02 0.18 12.07
CA ARG A 187 -2.43 0.90 10.85
C ARG A 187 -2.30 0.03 9.60
N THR A 188 -1.32 -0.86 9.54
CA THR A 188 -1.16 -1.81 8.42
C THR A 188 -2.34 -2.78 8.38
N MET A 189 -2.78 -3.32 9.52
CA MET A 189 -3.97 -4.17 9.58
C MET A 189 -5.24 -3.42 9.21
N GLN A 190 -5.42 -2.20 9.71
CA GLN A 190 -6.57 -1.36 9.39
C GLN A 190 -6.65 -1.07 7.87
N VAL A 191 -5.52 -0.80 7.22
CA VAL A 191 -5.44 -0.61 5.76
C VAL A 191 -5.78 -1.89 5.00
N LEU A 192 -5.27 -3.05 5.46
CA LEU A 192 -5.61 -4.35 4.86
C LEU A 192 -7.11 -4.63 4.98
N GLY A 193 -7.74 -4.31 6.12
CA GLY A 193 -9.20 -4.40 6.29
C GLY A 193 -9.94 -3.57 5.25
N ALA A 194 -9.52 -2.31 5.04
CA ALA A 194 -10.12 -1.43 4.03
C ALA A 194 -9.90 -1.97 2.60
N TYR A 195 -8.72 -2.52 2.31
CA TYR A 195 -8.43 -3.13 1.01
C TYR A 195 -9.25 -4.41 0.80
N GLY A 196 -9.45 -5.21 1.85
CA GLY A 196 -10.32 -6.38 1.79
C GLY A 196 -11.76 -6.01 1.48
N PHE A 197 -12.33 -5.08 2.23
CA PHE A 197 -13.72 -4.65 1.99
C PHE A 197 -13.90 -4.06 0.58
N ARG A 198 -13.10 -3.05 0.25
CA ARG A 198 -13.25 -2.37 -1.04
C ARG A 198 -12.80 -3.22 -2.23
N GLY A 199 -11.82 -4.12 -2.03
CA GLY A 199 -11.31 -5.00 -3.09
C GLY A 199 -12.18 -6.23 -3.29
N TYR A 200 -12.42 -7.01 -2.25
CA TYR A 200 -13.12 -8.30 -2.36
C TYR A 200 -14.64 -8.14 -2.39
N PHE A 201 -15.21 -7.25 -1.57
CA PHE A 201 -16.66 -7.07 -1.49
C PHE A 201 -17.20 -6.01 -2.46
N GLU A 202 -16.59 -4.82 -2.53
CA GLU A 202 -16.99 -3.78 -3.49
C GLU A 202 -16.38 -3.99 -4.89
N LYS A 203 -15.52 -4.98 -5.08
CA LYS A 203 -14.88 -5.35 -6.37
C LYS A 203 -14.13 -4.20 -7.04
N LYS A 204 -13.46 -3.34 -6.25
CA LYS A 204 -12.65 -2.23 -6.77
C LYS A 204 -11.19 -2.67 -6.99
N PRO A 205 -10.74 -2.91 -8.24
CA PRO A 205 -9.44 -3.57 -8.53
C PRO A 205 -8.22 -2.85 -7.96
N HIS A 206 -8.25 -1.51 -7.90
CA HIS A 206 -7.12 -0.72 -7.43
C HIS A 206 -6.80 -0.92 -5.93
N PHE A 207 -7.77 -1.39 -5.12
CA PHE A 207 -7.52 -1.78 -3.73
C PHE A 207 -6.81 -3.14 -3.67
N ILE A 208 -7.24 -4.11 -4.47
CA ILE A 208 -6.56 -5.42 -4.57
C ILE A 208 -5.11 -5.24 -5.01
N GLN A 209 -4.85 -4.39 -6.00
CA GLN A 209 -3.50 -4.05 -6.45
C GLN A 209 -2.63 -3.38 -5.38
N SER A 210 -3.22 -2.90 -4.29
CA SER A 210 -2.50 -2.29 -3.18
C SER A 210 -2.10 -3.30 -2.09
N VAL A 211 -2.76 -4.46 -2.05
CA VAL A 211 -2.52 -5.52 -1.05
C VAL A 211 -1.07 -5.99 -1.02
N PRO A 212 -0.39 -6.31 -2.16
CA PRO A 212 0.99 -6.78 -2.13
C PRO A 212 1.95 -5.81 -1.43
N PHE A 213 1.76 -4.49 -1.58
CA PHE A 213 2.59 -3.48 -0.91
C PHE A 213 2.35 -3.45 0.60
N ALA A 214 1.09 -3.64 1.04
CA ALA A 214 0.77 -3.70 2.46
C ALA A 214 1.29 -4.99 3.10
N ILE A 215 1.23 -6.12 2.39
CA ILE A 215 1.81 -7.41 2.82
C ILE A 215 3.33 -7.31 2.94
N GLU A 216 3.99 -6.61 2.01
CA GLU A 216 5.44 -6.40 2.09
C GLU A 216 5.83 -5.54 3.31
N ASN A 217 5.10 -4.44 3.56
CA ASN A 217 5.27 -3.68 4.79
C ASN A 217 5.09 -4.57 6.04
N LEU A 218 4.09 -5.45 6.02
CA LEU A 218 3.82 -6.38 7.12
C LEU A 218 4.98 -7.36 7.34
N ARG A 219 5.56 -7.94 6.27
CA ARG A 219 6.75 -8.80 6.36
C ARG A 219 7.92 -8.09 7.03
N GLN A 220 8.19 -6.85 6.63
CA GLN A 220 9.28 -6.05 7.21
C GLN A 220 9.03 -5.80 8.70
N LEU A 221 7.82 -5.42 9.08
CA LEU A 221 7.44 -5.19 10.48
C LEU A 221 7.60 -6.43 11.37
N LEU A 222 7.29 -7.61 10.83
CA LEU A 222 7.34 -8.88 11.55
C LEU A 222 8.74 -9.48 11.67
N GLN A 223 9.77 -8.87 11.08
CA GLN A 223 11.18 -9.26 11.29
C GLN A 223 11.59 -9.06 12.75
N GLU A 224 11.05 -8.04 13.39
CA GLU A 224 11.23 -7.85 14.83
C GLU A 224 10.02 -8.40 15.60
N PRO A 225 10.25 -9.03 16.78
CA PRO A 225 9.18 -9.63 17.55
C PRO A 225 8.27 -8.58 18.21
N TYR A 226 7.00 -8.95 18.41
CA TYR A 226 6.03 -8.24 19.25
C TYR A 226 5.58 -9.21 20.35
N PRO A 227 6.30 -9.24 21.49
CA PRO A 227 6.04 -10.21 22.55
C PRO A 227 4.65 -10.05 23.20
N GLU A 228 4.04 -8.88 23.06
CA GLU A 228 2.74 -8.55 23.62
C GLU A 228 1.59 -9.34 22.96
N TYR A 229 1.71 -9.65 21.66
CA TYR A 229 0.66 -10.32 20.87
C TYR A 229 1.20 -11.50 20.04
N PRO A 230 1.65 -12.58 20.71
CA PRO A 230 2.36 -13.66 20.05
C PRO A 230 1.47 -14.46 19.08
N TYR A 231 0.17 -14.63 19.41
CA TYR A 231 -0.75 -15.34 18.54
C TYR A 231 -1.06 -14.54 17.28
N LEU A 232 -1.38 -13.26 17.42
CA LEU A 232 -1.58 -12.35 16.29
C LEU A 232 -0.34 -12.35 15.35
N CYS A 233 0.86 -12.23 15.89
CA CYS A 233 2.08 -12.22 15.07
C CYS A 233 2.31 -13.54 14.32
N ARG A 234 1.92 -14.68 14.91
CA ARG A 234 1.94 -15.97 14.21
C ARG A 234 0.98 -15.95 13.02
N ILE A 235 -0.27 -15.57 13.24
CA ILE A 235 -1.28 -15.48 12.17
C ILE A 235 -0.85 -14.51 11.06
N LEU A 236 -0.27 -13.36 11.42
CA LEU A 236 0.21 -12.39 10.43
C LEU A 236 1.41 -12.92 9.63
N ARG A 237 2.32 -13.72 10.22
CA ARG A 237 3.39 -14.39 9.45
C ARG A 237 2.81 -15.41 8.48
N GLU A 238 1.92 -16.30 8.97
CA GLU A 238 1.22 -17.27 8.12
C GLU A 238 0.48 -16.58 6.98
N LEU A 239 -0.18 -15.44 7.24
CA LEU A 239 -0.84 -14.61 6.23
C LEU A 239 0.15 -14.15 5.14
N THR A 240 1.34 -13.68 5.51
CA THR A 240 2.32 -13.20 4.52
C THR A 240 2.88 -14.31 3.63
N GLU A 241 2.81 -15.58 4.09
CA GLU A 241 3.31 -16.74 3.36
C GLU A 241 2.25 -17.42 2.48
N LEU A 242 1.01 -16.93 2.46
CA LEU A 242 -0.02 -17.46 1.57
C LEU A 242 0.39 -17.36 0.10
N LYS A 243 0.16 -18.41 -0.67
CA LYS A 243 0.50 -18.47 -2.12
C LYS A 243 0.00 -17.26 -2.90
N GLN A 244 -1.21 -16.81 -2.61
CA GLN A 244 -1.80 -15.63 -3.26
C GLN A 244 -1.00 -14.34 -3.05
N PHE A 245 -0.13 -14.27 -2.03
CA PHE A 245 0.72 -13.11 -1.73
C PHE A 245 2.21 -13.35 -2.02
N THR A 246 2.64 -14.60 -2.15
CA THR A 246 4.03 -14.96 -2.52
C THR A 246 4.18 -15.05 -4.03
N ASP A 247 3.18 -15.58 -4.76
CA ASP A 247 3.20 -15.66 -6.22
C ASP A 247 3.22 -14.29 -6.90
N ASP A 248 2.64 -13.26 -6.28
CA ASP A 248 2.69 -11.89 -6.80
C ASP A 248 4.09 -11.26 -6.74
N LEU A 249 4.96 -11.70 -5.83
CA LEU A 249 6.37 -11.29 -5.82
C LEU A 249 7.14 -11.86 -7.01
N GLN A 250 6.76 -13.04 -7.49
CA GLN A 250 7.33 -13.65 -8.70
C GLN A 250 6.72 -13.03 -9.98
N LYS A 251 5.46 -12.60 -9.95
CA LYS A 251 4.75 -11.94 -11.07
C LYS A 251 5.14 -10.50 -11.35
N ARG A 252 6.01 -9.87 -10.56
CA ARG A 252 6.63 -8.56 -10.87
C ARG A 252 7.58 -8.63 -12.07
N ARG A 253 7.86 -9.82 -12.64
CA ARG A 253 8.52 -9.95 -13.92
C ARG A 253 7.52 -9.67 -15.03
N LEU A 254 7.94 -8.89 -16.02
CA LEU A 254 7.16 -8.69 -17.23
C LEU A 254 6.85 -10.09 -17.84
N VAL A 255 5.57 -10.45 -17.84
CA VAL A 255 5.11 -11.66 -18.51
C VAL A 255 4.57 -11.26 -19.86
N VAL A 256 5.25 -11.67 -20.91
CA VAL A 256 4.76 -11.50 -22.28
C VAL A 256 4.08 -12.81 -22.71
N LYS A 257 2.76 -12.74 -22.91
CA LYS A 257 1.99 -13.86 -23.45
C LYS A 257 1.86 -13.69 -24.95
N VAL A 258 2.58 -14.52 -25.71
CA VAL A 258 2.46 -14.57 -27.18
C VAL A 258 1.45 -15.65 -27.54
N THR A 259 0.45 -15.27 -28.34
CA THR A 259 -0.62 -16.19 -28.77
C THR A 259 -0.79 -16.09 -30.28
N SER A 260 -0.79 -17.23 -30.95
CA SER A 260 -1.13 -17.33 -32.37
C SER A 260 -2.63 -17.67 -32.52
N PHE A 261 -3.31 -17.00 -33.42
CA PHE A 261 -4.73 -17.20 -33.64
C PHE A 261 -5.11 -17.03 -35.15
N ALA A 262 -6.20 -17.64 -35.54
CA ALA A 262 -6.75 -17.43 -36.88
C ALA A 262 -7.80 -16.32 -36.85
N TYR A 263 -7.68 -15.30 -37.71
CA TYR A 263 -8.62 -14.18 -37.81
C TYR A 263 -10.10 -14.61 -37.94
N LYS A 264 -10.36 -15.74 -38.55
CA LYS A 264 -11.73 -16.32 -38.66
C LYS A 264 -12.35 -16.68 -37.29
N LYS A 265 -11.54 -16.86 -36.26
CA LYS A 265 -11.97 -17.19 -34.90
C LYS A 265 -12.07 -15.95 -33.97
N GLY A 266 -11.75 -14.77 -34.51
CA GLY A 266 -11.69 -13.53 -33.72
C GLY A 266 -10.37 -13.36 -32.98
N ILE A 267 -10.17 -12.18 -32.45
CA ILE A 267 -9.03 -11.83 -31.59
C ILE A 267 -9.28 -12.47 -30.21
N PRO A 268 -8.29 -13.17 -29.60
CA PRO A 268 -8.45 -13.72 -28.27
C PRO A 268 -8.77 -12.63 -27.25
N GLU A 269 -9.68 -12.91 -26.31
CA GLU A 269 -10.01 -12.00 -25.24
C GLU A 269 -8.82 -11.81 -24.27
N ASP A 270 -8.61 -10.59 -23.83
CA ASP A 270 -7.67 -10.28 -22.77
C ASP A 270 -8.23 -10.69 -21.41
N SER A 271 -7.84 -11.86 -20.93
CA SER A 271 -8.23 -12.36 -19.60
C SER A 271 -7.67 -11.56 -18.42
N THR A 272 -6.74 -10.61 -18.68
CA THR A 272 -6.12 -9.79 -17.62
C THR A 272 -6.93 -8.53 -17.29
N GLY A 273 -7.82 -8.11 -18.19
CA GLY A 273 -8.62 -6.89 -18.04
C GLY A 273 -7.80 -5.58 -18.13
N ASN A 274 -6.55 -5.66 -18.59
CA ASN A 274 -5.66 -4.49 -18.68
C ASN A 274 -5.81 -3.68 -19.97
N GLY A 275 -6.74 -4.05 -20.84
CA GLY A 275 -7.05 -3.28 -22.04
C GLY A 275 -6.28 -3.68 -23.29
N GLY A 276 -5.83 -4.93 -23.36
CA GLY A 276 -5.27 -5.51 -24.56
C GLY A 276 -3.75 -5.42 -24.69
N GLY A 277 -3.26 -5.82 -25.82
CA GLY A 277 -1.85 -5.89 -26.20
C GLY A 277 -1.66 -5.49 -27.65
N PHE A 278 -0.57 -5.94 -28.26
CA PHE A 278 -0.30 -5.75 -29.66
C PHE A 278 -0.85 -6.93 -30.48
N VAL A 279 -1.54 -6.63 -31.58
CA VAL A 279 -1.96 -7.61 -32.56
C VAL A 279 -1.18 -7.35 -33.83
N PHE A 280 -0.43 -8.37 -34.26
CA PHE A 280 0.35 -8.31 -35.49
C PHE A 280 -0.36 -9.12 -36.57
N ASP A 281 -0.59 -8.49 -37.72
CA ASP A 281 -1.14 -9.18 -38.90
C ASP A 281 -0.02 -9.82 -39.73
N CYS A 282 0.19 -11.09 -39.50
CA CYS A 282 1.22 -11.85 -40.20
C CYS A 282 0.79 -12.40 -41.58
N ARG A 283 -0.39 -12.00 -42.13
CA ARG A 283 -0.85 -12.47 -43.45
C ARG A 283 -0.02 -11.91 -44.61
N ALA A 284 0.68 -10.79 -44.39
CA ALA A 284 1.61 -10.24 -45.40
C ALA A 284 2.93 -11.01 -45.44
N VAL A 285 3.29 -11.76 -44.40
CA VAL A 285 4.50 -12.58 -44.37
C VAL A 285 4.35 -13.74 -45.37
N ASN A 286 5.38 -13.95 -46.20
CA ASN A 286 5.37 -15.02 -47.15
C ASN A 286 5.33 -16.38 -46.44
N ASN A 287 4.29 -17.16 -46.71
CA ASN A 287 4.05 -18.42 -46.01
C ASN A 287 4.83 -19.58 -46.65
N PRO A 288 5.87 -20.13 -46.00
CA PRO A 288 6.64 -21.27 -46.53
C PRO A 288 5.78 -22.50 -46.80
N GLY A 289 4.67 -22.70 -46.09
CA GLY A 289 3.73 -23.79 -46.29
C GLY A 289 3.04 -23.79 -47.66
N LYS A 290 3.16 -22.72 -48.48
CA LYS A 290 2.72 -22.68 -49.87
C LYS A 290 3.66 -23.45 -50.83
N TYR A 291 4.88 -23.75 -50.39
CA TYR A 291 5.90 -24.40 -51.24
C TYR A 291 6.10 -25.85 -50.80
N GLU A 292 6.02 -26.78 -51.74
CA GLU A 292 6.12 -28.24 -51.47
C GLU A 292 7.37 -28.60 -50.65
N ARG A 293 8.51 -27.95 -50.96
CA ARG A 293 9.80 -28.19 -50.27
C ARG A 293 9.79 -27.94 -48.77
N TYR A 294 8.86 -27.09 -48.27
CA TYR A 294 8.77 -26.73 -46.84
C TYR A 294 7.60 -27.41 -46.12
N LYS A 295 6.70 -28.08 -46.83
CA LYS A 295 5.54 -28.74 -46.20
C LYS A 295 5.89 -29.79 -45.13
N PRO A 296 7.02 -30.56 -45.24
CA PRO A 296 7.40 -31.51 -44.22
C PRO A 296 7.95 -30.85 -42.93
N PHE A 297 8.24 -29.57 -42.95
CA PHE A 297 8.89 -28.86 -41.87
C PHE A 297 7.91 -28.03 -41.00
N THR A 298 8.32 -27.75 -39.77
CA THR A 298 7.62 -26.86 -38.82
C THR A 298 8.28 -25.49 -38.80
N GLY A 299 7.65 -24.51 -38.20
CA GLY A 299 8.22 -23.18 -38.02
C GLY A 299 9.49 -23.09 -37.13
N LEU A 300 9.86 -24.22 -36.49
CA LEU A 300 11.07 -24.34 -35.68
C LEU A 300 12.25 -24.97 -36.40
N ASP A 301 12.03 -25.41 -37.65
CA ASP A 301 13.07 -26.08 -38.45
C ASP A 301 13.89 -25.05 -39.22
N GLU A 302 15.23 -25.22 -39.21
CA GLU A 302 16.20 -24.29 -39.79
C GLU A 302 15.88 -23.86 -41.26
N PRO A 303 15.42 -24.73 -42.16
CA PRO A 303 15.07 -24.31 -43.52
C PRO A 303 13.89 -23.31 -43.55
N VAL A 304 12.95 -23.43 -42.60
CA VAL A 304 11.80 -22.53 -42.51
C VAL A 304 12.19 -21.22 -41.86
N ILE A 305 13.03 -21.26 -40.82
CA ILE A 305 13.58 -20.08 -40.16
C ILE A 305 14.33 -19.23 -41.18
N ARG A 306 15.29 -19.80 -41.92
CA ARG A 306 16.04 -19.07 -42.95
C ARG A 306 15.15 -18.51 -44.06
N PHE A 307 14.14 -19.24 -44.48
CA PHE A 307 13.20 -18.71 -45.48
C PHE A 307 12.48 -17.45 -44.96
N LEU A 308 12.08 -17.42 -43.68
CA LEU A 308 11.39 -16.28 -43.12
C LEU A 308 12.33 -15.10 -42.83
N GLU A 309 13.62 -15.36 -42.55
CA GLU A 309 14.63 -14.33 -42.35
C GLU A 309 15.11 -13.70 -43.66
N ASP A 310 15.23 -14.49 -44.74
CA ASP A 310 15.77 -14.04 -46.00
C ASP A 310 14.70 -13.50 -46.95
N ASP A 311 13.50 -14.10 -46.98
CA ASP A 311 12.40 -13.84 -47.91
C ASP A 311 11.12 -13.34 -47.19
N GLY A 312 11.17 -13.13 -45.91
CA GLY A 312 10.00 -12.81 -45.10
C GLY A 312 9.60 -11.32 -45.10
N GLU A 313 10.33 -10.46 -45.80
CA GLU A 313 9.98 -9.03 -45.97
C GLU A 313 8.94 -8.82 -47.11
#